data_cd95548636fd2b16b7582262b61467bf
#
_entry.id   cd95548636fd2b16b7582262b61467bf
#
_cell.length_a   1.000
_cell.length_b   1.000
_cell.length_c   1.000
_cell.angle_alpha   90.00
_cell.angle_beta   90.00
_cell.angle_gamma   90.00
#
_symmetry.space_group_name_H-M   'P 1'
#
loop_
_entity.id
_entity.type
_entity.pdbx_description
1 polymer ?
#
loop_
_entity_poly.entity_id
_entity_poly.type
_entity_poly.pdbx_seq_one_letter_code
_entity_poly.pdbx_strand_id
1 'polypeptide(L)'
;MSENNEGKECPPKQGFISRLLNPPKCSMLQMIVIGVFGGIIIWGALNMGMEYTNRSEFCISCHEMTIPFEELKKTVHYKNRSGTSVQCADCHVASSKTPTDYMFKSFQKIMAARDVIGHIKGTVDTPEK
;
A
#
# COMPACT_ATOMS: atom_id res chain seq x y z
N MET A 1 -12.43 -60.19 -17.51
CA MET A 1 -11.58 -59.11 -16.99
C MET A 1 -12.16 -57.82 -17.54
N SER A 2 -12.99 -57.17 -16.75
CA SER A 2 -13.67 -55.91 -17.12
C SER A 2 -12.89 -54.80 -16.44
N GLU A 3 -12.12 -54.03 -17.21
CA GLU A 3 -11.52 -52.78 -16.77
C GLU A 3 -12.61 -51.73 -16.63
N ASN A 4 -12.91 -51.41 -15.39
CA ASN A 4 -13.78 -50.26 -15.06
C ASN A 4 -13.02 -48.96 -15.35
N ASN A 5 -13.33 -48.40 -16.49
CA ASN A 5 -12.91 -47.06 -16.84
C ASN A 5 -13.84 -46.09 -16.10
N GLU A 6 -13.53 -45.79 -14.83
CA GLU A 6 -14.19 -44.75 -14.06
C GLU A 6 -13.83 -43.40 -14.66
N GLY A 7 -14.71 -42.93 -15.54
CA GLY A 7 -14.68 -41.61 -16.09
C GLY A 7 -14.64 -40.56 -14.96
N LYS A 8 -13.57 -39.78 -14.93
CA LYS A 8 -13.48 -38.55 -14.10
C LYS A 8 -14.58 -37.60 -14.56
N GLU A 9 -15.78 -37.74 -13.97
CA GLU A 9 -16.81 -36.73 -14.10
C GLU A 9 -16.31 -35.43 -13.51
N CYS A 10 -16.14 -34.41 -14.33
CA CYS A 10 -15.91 -33.06 -13.86
C CYS A 10 -17.14 -32.59 -13.07
N PRO A 11 -16.99 -32.15 -11.80
CA PRO A 11 -18.12 -31.70 -11.01
C PRO A 11 -18.77 -30.47 -11.66
N PRO A 12 -20.11 -30.32 -11.50
CA PRO A 12 -20.88 -29.22 -12.10
C PRO A 12 -20.29 -27.87 -11.67
N LYS A 13 -20.47 -26.87 -12.54
CA LYS A 13 -19.98 -25.48 -12.36
C LYS A 13 -20.41 -24.92 -11.00
N GLN A 14 -19.61 -25.12 -10.01
CA GLN A 14 -19.80 -24.54 -8.68
C GLN A 14 -19.41 -23.05 -8.73
N GLY A 15 -20.18 -22.20 -8.08
CA GLY A 15 -19.90 -20.77 -7.98
C GLY A 15 -18.50 -20.50 -7.39
N PHE A 16 -17.89 -19.39 -7.74
CA PHE A 16 -16.53 -19.00 -7.32
C PHE A 16 -16.29 -19.18 -5.81
N ILE A 17 -17.26 -18.82 -4.97
CA ILE A 17 -17.18 -18.94 -3.50
C ILE A 17 -17.15 -20.41 -3.05
N SER A 18 -17.98 -21.28 -3.62
CA SER A 18 -18.00 -22.70 -3.25
C SER A 18 -16.73 -23.44 -3.70
N ARG A 19 -16.10 -22.98 -4.76
CA ARG A 19 -14.80 -23.48 -5.26
C ARG A 19 -13.65 -23.04 -4.36
N LEU A 20 -13.76 -21.87 -3.74
CA LEU A 20 -12.79 -21.36 -2.78
C LEU A 20 -12.84 -22.15 -1.46
N LEU A 21 -14.05 -22.49 -1.00
CA LEU A 21 -14.28 -23.20 0.27
C LEU A 21 -14.06 -24.72 0.17
N ASN A 22 -14.23 -25.31 -1.02
CA ASN A 22 -14.08 -26.76 -1.25
C ASN A 22 -13.29 -27.02 -2.54
N PRO A 23 -11.99 -26.71 -2.58
CA PRO A 23 -11.18 -26.94 -3.77
C PRO A 23 -10.99 -28.45 -4.00
N PRO A 24 -11.18 -28.98 -5.23
CA PRO A 24 -10.82 -30.35 -5.55
C PRO A 24 -9.31 -30.55 -5.31
N LYS A 25 -8.91 -31.71 -4.80
CA LYS A 25 -7.53 -32.00 -4.36
C LYS A 25 -6.45 -31.65 -5.40
N CYS A 26 -6.74 -31.77 -6.68
CA CYS A 26 -5.83 -31.39 -7.78
C CYS A 26 -5.71 -29.86 -7.97
N SER A 27 -6.66 -29.06 -7.46
CA SER A 27 -6.69 -27.59 -7.60
C SER A 27 -6.08 -26.88 -6.39
N MET A 28 -5.86 -27.58 -5.28
CA MET A 28 -5.35 -26.98 -4.03
C MET A 28 -3.95 -26.37 -4.22
N LEU A 29 -3.04 -27.09 -4.86
CA LEU A 29 -1.70 -26.58 -5.16
C LEU A 29 -1.76 -25.33 -6.06
N GLN A 30 -2.59 -25.36 -7.07
CA GLN A 30 -2.78 -24.24 -8.00
C GLN A 30 -3.35 -23.02 -7.28
N MET A 31 -4.30 -23.20 -6.37
CA MET A 31 -4.86 -22.11 -5.54
C MET A 31 -3.81 -21.52 -4.60
N ILE A 32 -2.96 -22.36 -3.99
CA ILE A 32 -1.85 -21.89 -3.13
C ILE A 32 -0.86 -21.08 -3.96
N VAL A 33 -0.47 -21.56 -5.13
CA VAL A 33 0.47 -20.85 -6.02
C VAL A 33 -0.10 -19.49 -6.43
N ILE A 34 -1.36 -19.45 -6.87
CA ILE A 34 -2.02 -18.16 -7.22
C ILE A 34 -2.10 -17.24 -6.02
N GLY A 35 -2.44 -17.77 -4.83
CA GLY A 35 -2.51 -16.99 -3.59
C GLY A 35 -1.16 -16.38 -3.19
N VAL A 36 -0.08 -17.16 -3.29
CA VAL A 36 1.28 -16.71 -2.99
C VAL A 36 1.72 -15.62 -3.97
N PHE A 37 1.57 -15.85 -5.28
CA PHE A 37 1.91 -14.84 -6.29
C PHE A 37 1.07 -13.57 -6.16
N GLY A 38 -0.24 -13.72 -5.95
CA GLY A 38 -1.14 -12.60 -5.71
C GLY A 38 -0.73 -11.81 -4.46
N GLY A 39 -0.40 -12.50 -3.38
CA GLY A 39 0.08 -11.90 -2.13
C GLY A 39 1.38 -11.10 -2.32
N ILE A 40 2.35 -11.65 -3.05
CA ILE A 40 3.62 -10.97 -3.35
C ILE A 40 3.37 -9.69 -4.17
N ILE A 41 2.51 -9.77 -5.20
CA ILE A 41 2.19 -8.61 -6.05
C ILE A 41 1.49 -7.52 -5.23
N ILE A 42 0.49 -7.87 -4.42
CA ILE A 42 -0.23 -6.91 -3.57
C ILE A 42 0.73 -6.28 -2.56
N TRP A 43 1.55 -7.09 -1.90
CA TRP A 43 2.55 -6.60 -0.95
C TRP A 43 3.55 -5.65 -1.61
N GLY A 44 4.06 -6.01 -2.79
CA GLY A 44 4.98 -5.16 -3.56
C GLY A 44 4.33 -3.84 -3.97
N ALA A 45 3.10 -3.88 -4.45
CA ALA A 45 2.35 -2.67 -4.85
C ALA A 45 2.09 -1.73 -3.65
N LEU A 46 1.72 -2.29 -2.48
CA LEU A 46 1.53 -1.50 -1.26
C LEU A 46 2.84 -0.85 -0.81
N ASN A 47 3.95 -1.58 -0.82
CA ASN A 47 5.25 -1.02 -0.44
C ASN A 47 5.70 0.07 -1.42
N MET A 48 5.55 -0.14 -2.72
CA MET A 48 5.88 0.85 -3.73
C MET A 48 5.01 2.12 -3.60
N GLY A 49 3.71 1.94 -3.34
CA GLY A 49 2.80 3.06 -3.09
C GLY A 49 3.18 3.86 -1.84
N MET A 50 3.56 3.17 -0.74
CA MET A 50 4.04 3.83 0.46
C MET A 50 5.35 4.58 0.24
N GLU A 51 6.27 4.01 -0.50
CA GLU A 51 7.55 4.67 -0.83
C GLU A 51 7.32 5.91 -1.71
N TYR A 52 6.49 5.78 -2.75
CA TYR A 52 6.14 6.89 -3.62
C TYR A 52 5.50 8.06 -2.85
N THR A 53 4.56 7.77 -1.96
CA THR A 53 3.87 8.80 -1.15
C THR A 53 4.72 9.40 -0.02
N ASN A 54 5.93 8.87 0.23
CA ASN A 54 6.89 9.45 1.18
C ASN A 54 7.81 10.48 0.53
N ARG A 55 7.87 10.55 -0.79
CA ARG A 55 8.73 11.52 -1.48
C ARG A 55 8.23 12.94 -1.28
N SER A 56 9.15 13.88 -1.14
CA SER A 56 8.80 15.29 -1.00
C SER A 56 8.02 15.82 -2.20
N GLU A 57 8.29 15.31 -3.41
CA GLU A 57 7.58 15.67 -4.64
C GLU A 57 6.08 15.35 -4.54
N PHE A 58 5.73 14.24 -3.88
CA PHE A 58 4.32 13.90 -3.64
C PHE A 58 3.66 14.91 -2.69
N CYS A 59 4.35 15.30 -1.61
CA CYS A 59 3.82 16.26 -0.64
C CYS A 59 3.61 17.64 -1.26
N ILE A 60 4.57 18.12 -2.06
CA ILE A 60 4.50 19.45 -2.71
C ILE A 60 3.62 19.48 -3.96
N SER A 61 3.03 18.36 -4.36
CA SER A 61 2.00 18.34 -5.41
C SER A 61 0.75 19.12 -5.01
N CYS A 62 0.53 19.29 -3.69
CA CYS A 62 -0.47 20.23 -3.16
C CYS A 62 0.16 21.60 -3.00
N HIS A 63 -0.51 22.63 -3.53
CA HIS A 63 0.01 24.02 -3.53
C HIS A 63 0.30 24.56 -2.12
N GLU A 64 -0.44 24.12 -1.10
CA GLU A 64 -0.28 24.55 0.29
C GLU A 64 1.05 24.07 0.89
N MET A 65 1.55 22.91 0.44
CA MET A 65 2.80 22.33 0.93
C MET A 65 4.05 22.94 0.29
N THR A 66 3.90 23.81 -0.71
CA THR A 66 5.04 24.50 -1.33
C THR A 66 5.67 25.53 -0.39
N ILE A 67 4.87 26.22 0.42
CA ILE A 67 5.36 27.24 1.36
C ILE A 67 6.26 26.60 2.44
N PRO A 68 5.80 25.59 3.23
CA PRO A 68 6.65 24.93 4.21
C PRO A 68 7.91 24.31 3.59
N PHE A 69 7.82 23.82 2.34
CA PHE A 69 8.97 23.24 1.66
C PHE A 69 10.03 24.30 1.31
N GLU A 70 9.63 25.50 0.85
CA GLU A 70 10.56 26.61 0.62
C GLU A 70 11.20 27.13 1.92
N GLU A 71 10.46 27.09 3.03
CA GLU A 71 11.00 27.39 4.36
C GLU A 71 12.02 26.33 4.80
N LEU A 72 11.71 25.04 4.62
CA LEU A 72 12.62 23.94 4.93
C LEU A 72 13.94 24.06 4.18
N LYS A 73 13.92 24.41 2.90
CA LYS A 73 15.12 24.59 2.07
C LYS A 73 16.11 25.63 2.63
N LYS A 74 15.63 26.60 3.39
CA LYS A 74 16.45 27.66 4.01
C LYS A 74 17.06 27.19 5.32
N THR A 75 16.68 26.05 5.88
CA THR A 75 17.16 25.53 7.15
C THR A 75 18.42 24.70 6.98
N VAL A 76 19.21 24.61 8.04
CA VAL A 76 20.39 23.71 8.10
C VAL A 76 20.04 22.23 8.07
N HIS A 77 18.76 21.89 8.30
CA HIS A 77 18.27 20.51 8.28
C HIS A 77 18.02 20.00 6.87
N TYR A 78 17.77 20.89 5.91
CA TYR A 78 17.42 20.47 4.53
C TYR A 78 18.54 19.70 3.86
N LYS A 79 19.78 20.11 4.05
CA LYS A 79 20.95 19.47 3.44
C LYS A 79 22.05 19.30 4.48
N ASN A 80 22.41 18.05 4.75
CA ASN A 80 23.49 17.78 5.66
C ASN A 80 24.88 17.96 4.98
N ARG A 81 25.97 17.85 5.78
CA ARG A 81 27.35 18.01 5.27
C ARG A 81 27.74 16.97 4.23
N SER A 82 27.08 15.80 4.22
CA SER A 82 27.29 14.74 3.21
C SER A 82 26.53 14.96 1.90
N GLY A 83 25.75 16.04 1.80
CA GLY A 83 24.97 16.36 0.61
C GLY A 83 23.61 15.66 0.53
N THR A 84 23.24 14.86 1.52
CA THR A 84 21.94 14.19 1.60
C THR A 84 20.88 15.20 2.02
N SER A 85 19.78 15.32 1.26
CA SER A 85 18.63 16.13 1.61
C SER A 85 17.60 15.33 2.39
N VAL A 86 16.98 15.99 3.37
CA VAL A 86 15.90 15.44 4.19
C VAL A 86 14.60 15.46 3.39
N GLN A 87 13.84 14.38 3.47
CA GLN A 87 12.48 14.29 2.93
C GLN A 87 11.45 14.71 3.99
N CYS A 88 10.31 15.22 3.58
CA CYS A 88 9.23 15.57 4.51
C CYS A 88 8.83 14.38 5.40
N ALA A 89 8.82 13.19 4.83
CA ALA A 89 8.48 11.96 5.53
C ALA A 89 9.47 11.58 6.64
N ASP A 90 10.73 12.03 6.61
CA ASP A 90 11.74 11.68 7.62
C ASP A 90 11.38 12.23 9.01
N CYS A 91 10.63 13.34 9.05
CA CYS A 91 10.16 13.96 10.30
C CYS A 91 8.67 13.68 10.57
N HIS A 92 7.85 13.57 9.51
CA HIS A 92 6.41 13.51 9.64
C HIS A 92 5.81 12.10 9.56
N VAL A 93 6.59 11.09 9.15
CA VAL A 93 6.12 9.70 9.02
C VAL A 93 6.97 8.78 9.90
N ALA A 94 6.30 7.88 10.61
CA ALA A 94 6.99 6.91 11.46
C ALA A 94 8.00 6.07 10.65
N SER A 95 9.18 5.86 11.24
CA SER A 95 10.19 4.96 10.69
C SER A 95 9.65 3.53 10.66
N SER A 96 9.97 2.74 9.63
CA SER A 96 9.53 1.35 9.51
C SER A 96 10.68 0.38 9.81
N LYS A 97 11.27 0.50 11.00
CA LYS A 97 12.36 -0.38 11.46
C LYS A 97 11.86 -1.67 12.10
N THR A 98 10.68 -1.62 12.71
CA THR A 98 10.04 -2.76 13.38
C THR A 98 8.68 -3.07 12.77
N PRO A 99 8.14 -4.28 12.94
CA PRO A 99 6.77 -4.61 12.48
C PRO A 99 5.70 -3.70 13.08
N THR A 100 5.89 -3.26 14.33
CA THR A 100 4.99 -2.32 15.01
C THR A 100 5.04 -0.94 14.38
N ASP A 101 6.24 -0.44 14.01
CA ASP A 101 6.39 0.84 13.32
C ASP A 101 5.71 0.79 11.95
N TYR A 102 5.76 -0.34 11.26
CA TYR A 102 5.09 -0.53 9.99
C TYR A 102 3.57 -0.42 10.12
N MET A 103 2.98 -1.00 11.18
CA MET A 103 1.56 -0.84 11.48
C MET A 103 1.22 0.63 11.77
N PHE A 104 2.03 1.32 12.57
CA PHE A 104 1.87 2.75 12.85
C PHE A 104 1.94 3.60 11.58
N LYS A 105 2.91 3.35 10.72
CA LYS A 105 3.08 4.01 9.42
C LYS A 105 1.86 3.80 8.53
N SER A 106 1.33 2.58 8.47
CA SER A 106 0.13 2.26 7.69
C SER A 106 -1.09 3.01 8.23
N PHE A 107 -1.26 3.06 9.54
CA PHE A 107 -2.33 3.80 10.19
C PHE A 107 -2.24 5.31 9.90
N GLN A 108 -1.06 5.91 10.04
CA GLN A 108 -0.83 7.32 9.70
C GLN A 108 -1.20 7.62 8.24
N LYS A 109 -0.85 6.72 7.31
CA LYS A 109 -1.20 6.89 5.89
C LYS A 109 -2.71 6.84 5.63
N ILE A 110 -3.43 5.97 6.34
CA ILE A 110 -4.90 5.90 6.24
C ILE A 110 -5.54 7.19 6.76
N MET A 111 -5.06 7.70 7.89
CA MET A 111 -5.55 8.97 8.44
C MET A 111 -5.25 10.15 7.51
N ALA A 112 -4.02 10.24 7.00
CA ALA A 112 -3.66 11.27 6.03
C ALA A 112 -4.50 11.20 4.74
N ALA A 113 -4.78 10.01 4.23
CA ALA A 113 -5.64 9.83 3.06
C ALA A 113 -7.08 10.31 3.33
N ARG A 114 -7.60 10.06 4.53
CA ARG A 114 -8.91 10.58 4.95
C ARG A 114 -8.94 12.10 4.95
N ASP A 115 -7.90 12.74 5.49
CA ASP A 115 -7.80 14.20 5.56
C ASP A 115 -7.70 14.82 4.16
N VAL A 116 -6.90 14.23 3.26
CA VAL A 116 -6.83 14.65 1.85
C VAL A 116 -8.18 14.52 1.14
N ILE A 117 -8.91 13.42 1.37
CA ILE A 117 -10.26 13.24 0.80
C ILE A 117 -11.23 14.26 1.38
N GLY A 118 -11.15 14.56 2.67
CA GLY A 118 -11.94 15.59 3.33
C GLY A 118 -11.69 16.97 2.73
N HIS A 119 -10.44 17.27 2.43
CA HIS A 119 -10.03 18.52 1.81
C HIS A 119 -10.56 18.65 0.38
N ILE A 120 -10.42 17.61 -0.44
CA ILE A 120 -10.98 17.57 -1.81
C ILE A 120 -12.51 17.74 -1.79
N LYS A 121 -13.20 17.20 -0.78
CA LYS A 121 -14.66 17.33 -0.63
C LYS A 121 -15.09 18.67 -0.02
N GLY A 122 -14.16 19.55 0.37
CA GLY A 122 -14.46 20.82 1.04
C GLY A 122 -15.07 20.66 2.43
N THR A 123 -14.84 19.53 3.11
CA THR A 123 -15.31 19.28 4.48
C THR A 123 -14.30 19.67 5.54
N VAL A 124 -13.09 20.00 5.14
CA VAL A 124 -12.02 20.48 6.01
C VAL A 124 -11.67 21.88 5.53
N ASP A 125 -11.93 22.87 6.40
CA ASP A 125 -11.56 24.24 6.12
C ASP A 125 -10.04 24.42 6.22
N THR A 126 -9.43 24.89 5.15
CA THR A 126 -8.05 25.39 5.21
C THR A 126 -8.06 26.75 5.84
N PRO A 127 -7.18 27.03 6.80
CA PRO A 127 -7.00 28.40 7.27
C PRO A 127 -6.57 29.26 6.08
N GLU A 128 -7.46 30.11 5.64
CA GLU A 128 -7.11 31.15 4.67
C GLU A 128 -6.03 32.03 5.27
N LYS A 129 -4.96 32.25 4.51
CA LYS A 129 -3.92 33.23 4.84
C LYS A 129 -4.35 34.64 4.45
#